data_94ac5b1ab78403ab22368307d7879d0d
#
_entry.id   94ac5b1ab78403ab22368307d7879d0d
#
_cell.length_a   1.000
_cell.length_b   1.000
_cell.length_c   1.000
_cell.angle_alpha   90.00
_cell.angle_beta   90.00
_cell.angle_gamma   90.00
#
_symmetry.space_group_name_H-M   'P 1'
#
loop_
_entity.id
_entity.type
_entity.pdbx_description
1 polymer ?
#
loop_
_entity_poly.entity_id
_entity_poly.type
_entity_poly.pdbx_seq_one_letter_code
_entity_poly.pdbx_strand_id
1 'polypeptide(L)'
;MIMVSRIVAVLAVASVGVVTTTARADAAPPPSTTGYWLAGADGGVFSFGAPFYGSGATTPTTCGLSPQPPSTLKAAFGCDAIASTPSGNGYWLLNAYRWATAFGHAGQPDQIGCTGLNGAEGSWTGIASSTTGDGFLLASSNGAVVGCGDADPYGGLSSTTLNAPVVGMAATPRVKGYWMVASDGGVFSFGAAPFYGSMGGTRLDAPVVGMAATPDGKGYWLVASDGGVFSFGDAPFYGSMGGMHLNAPVVGMAATPDGEGYWLAAKDGGVFSFGAAPFEGSMGGTRMNAPVVGIATFAPSFRG
;
A
#
# COMPACT_ATOMS: atom_id res chain seq x y z
N MET A 1 46.02 42.98 -81.91
CA MET A 1 44.81 43.58 -81.34
C MET A 1 44.34 42.55 -80.28
N ILE A 2 44.80 42.71 -79.06
CA ILE A 2 44.65 41.72 -77.98
C ILE A 2 43.59 42.29 -77.01
N MET A 3 42.50 41.57 -76.88
CA MET A 3 41.38 41.96 -75.98
C MET A 3 41.58 41.29 -74.64
N VAL A 4 41.82 42.14 -73.61
CA VAL A 4 42.02 41.70 -72.24
C VAL A 4 40.66 41.67 -71.53
N SER A 5 40.17 40.47 -71.24
CA SER A 5 38.92 40.26 -70.45
C SER A 5 39.24 40.34 -68.97
N ARG A 6 38.61 41.29 -68.25
CA ARG A 6 38.70 41.40 -66.80
C ARG A 6 37.66 40.45 -66.14
N ILE A 7 38.17 39.52 -65.35
CA ILE A 7 37.36 38.67 -64.47
C ILE A 7 37.16 39.44 -63.16
N VAL A 8 35.90 39.76 -62.85
CA VAL A 8 35.52 40.29 -61.51
C VAL A 8 35.15 39.09 -60.63
N ALA A 9 35.97 38.80 -59.62
CA ALA A 9 35.64 37.81 -58.60
C ALA A 9 34.72 38.46 -57.59
N VAL A 10 33.50 37.89 -57.45
CA VAL A 10 32.57 38.22 -56.38
C VAL A 10 32.85 37.31 -55.19
N LEU A 11 33.38 37.88 -54.11
CA LEU A 11 33.49 37.15 -52.83
C LEU A 11 32.08 37.08 -52.20
N ALA A 12 31.52 35.91 -52.13
CA ALA A 12 30.33 35.64 -51.31
C ALA A 12 30.81 35.37 -49.86
N VAL A 13 30.48 36.28 -48.95
CA VAL A 13 30.68 36.08 -47.50
C VAL A 13 29.53 35.22 -46.99
N ALA A 14 29.76 33.95 -46.71
CA ALA A 14 28.80 33.07 -46.03
C ALA A 14 28.81 33.43 -44.53
N SER A 15 27.74 34.03 -44.04
CA SER A 15 27.46 34.19 -42.62
C SER A 15 27.07 32.85 -42.03
N VAL A 16 27.96 32.27 -41.23
CA VAL A 16 27.62 31.10 -40.41
C VAL A 16 26.75 31.58 -39.25
N GLY A 17 25.46 31.38 -39.40
CA GLY A 17 24.51 31.57 -38.28
C GLY A 17 24.74 30.49 -37.24
N VAL A 18 25.27 30.86 -36.07
CA VAL A 18 25.30 29.97 -34.90
C VAL A 18 23.86 29.81 -34.40
N VAL A 19 23.25 28.69 -34.74
CA VAL A 19 21.97 28.27 -34.13
C VAL A 19 22.29 27.80 -32.71
N THR A 20 22.13 28.69 -31.73
CA THR A 20 22.11 28.29 -30.32
C THR A 20 20.78 27.59 -30.06
N THR A 21 20.74 26.26 -30.12
CA THR A 21 19.67 25.48 -29.53
C THR A 21 19.77 25.63 -28.02
N THR A 22 18.99 26.52 -27.44
CA THR A 22 18.71 26.49 -26.00
C THR A 22 18.00 25.18 -25.74
N ALA A 23 18.68 24.20 -25.15
CA ALA A 23 18.06 23.05 -24.58
C ALA A 23 17.05 23.57 -23.55
N ARG A 24 15.75 23.45 -23.90
CA ARG A 24 14.67 23.68 -22.96
C ARG A 24 14.93 22.66 -21.85
N ALA A 25 15.25 23.11 -20.64
CA ALA A 25 15.25 22.24 -19.49
C ALA A 25 13.87 21.60 -19.47
N ASP A 26 13.81 20.28 -19.66
CA ASP A 26 12.57 19.56 -19.48
C ASP A 26 12.05 19.93 -18.10
N ALA A 27 10.87 20.54 -18.06
CA ALA A 27 10.20 20.80 -16.80
C ALA A 27 10.12 19.44 -16.10
N ALA A 28 10.57 19.41 -14.84
CA ALA A 28 10.38 18.21 -14.02
C ALA A 28 8.94 17.73 -14.22
N PRO A 29 8.70 16.43 -14.42
CA PRO A 29 7.35 15.92 -14.58
C PRO A 29 6.50 16.46 -13.42
N PRO A 30 5.24 16.84 -13.66
CA PRO A 30 4.36 17.28 -12.59
C PRO A 30 4.40 16.22 -11.49
N PRO A 31 4.34 16.61 -10.20
CA PRO A 31 4.34 15.64 -9.10
C PRO A 31 3.24 14.63 -9.40
N SER A 32 3.56 13.34 -9.29
CA SER A 32 2.60 12.27 -9.53
C SER A 32 1.39 12.50 -8.63
N THR A 33 0.21 12.36 -9.18
CA THR A 33 -1.04 12.47 -8.41
C THR A 33 -1.30 11.23 -7.57
N THR A 34 -0.43 10.21 -7.68
CA THR A 34 -0.54 8.94 -6.96
C THR A 34 0.85 8.49 -6.53
N GLY A 35 0.90 7.86 -5.37
CA GLY A 35 2.13 7.30 -4.82
C GLY A 35 1.82 6.26 -3.75
N TYR A 36 2.81 5.88 -2.98
CA TYR A 36 2.65 4.88 -1.94
C TYR A 36 3.65 5.07 -0.79
N TRP A 37 3.31 4.48 0.34
CA TRP A 37 4.17 4.32 1.50
C TRP A 37 4.49 2.85 1.71
N LEU A 38 5.74 2.56 2.01
CA LEU A 38 6.17 1.26 2.54
C LEU A 38 6.39 1.41 4.05
N ALA A 39 5.89 0.46 4.83
CA ALA A 39 6.14 0.39 6.27
C ALA A 39 7.14 -0.73 6.58
N GLY A 40 8.18 -0.40 7.34
CA GLY A 40 9.12 -1.36 7.91
C GLY A 40 8.63 -1.92 9.25
N ALA A 41 9.06 -3.13 9.60
CA ALA A 41 8.73 -3.75 10.87
C ALA A 41 9.27 -2.96 12.10
N ASP A 42 10.24 -2.09 11.93
CA ASP A 42 10.75 -1.17 12.95
C ASP A 42 9.94 0.14 13.06
N GLY A 43 8.85 0.27 12.30
CA GLY A 43 8.05 1.49 12.21
C GLY A 43 8.60 2.53 11.24
N GLY A 44 9.67 2.22 10.53
CA GLY A 44 10.17 3.05 9.44
C GLY A 44 9.11 3.20 8.35
N VAL A 45 8.96 4.42 7.80
CA VAL A 45 8.09 4.67 6.64
C VAL A 45 8.93 5.26 5.53
N PHE A 46 8.78 4.71 4.34
CA PHE A 46 9.41 5.17 3.11
C PHE A 46 8.32 5.68 2.18
N SER A 47 8.46 6.92 1.72
CA SER A 47 7.47 7.60 0.87
C SER A 47 7.97 7.68 -0.56
N PHE A 48 7.14 7.26 -1.51
CA PHE A 48 7.42 7.28 -2.95
C PHE A 48 6.25 7.94 -3.68
N GLY A 49 6.50 9.07 -4.32
CA GLY A 49 5.44 9.88 -4.94
C GLY A 49 4.40 10.43 -3.95
N ALA A 50 4.58 10.21 -2.64
CA ALA A 50 3.65 10.53 -1.58
C ALA A 50 4.30 11.44 -0.52
N PRO A 51 3.55 12.34 0.17
CA PRO A 51 4.07 13.14 1.27
C PRO A 51 4.51 12.26 2.44
N PHE A 52 5.58 12.65 3.13
CA PHE A 52 6.01 12.00 4.37
C PHE A 52 5.35 12.68 5.57
N TYR A 53 4.58 11.94 6.35
CA TYR A 53 3.88 12.44 7.54
C TYR A 53 4.53 12.07 8.85
N GLY A 54 5.56 11.21 8.84
CA GLY A 54 6.31 10.77 10.01
C GLY A 54 6.60 9.28 10.00
N SER A 55 7.32 8.82 11.02
CA SER A 55 7.80 7.44 11.14
C SER A 55 7.80 7.02 12.61
N GLY A 56 7.47 5.77 12.86
CA GLY A 56 7.52 5.16 14.19
C GLY A 56 8.93 4.73 14.61
N ALA A 57 9.90 4.70 13.71
CA ALA A 57 11.25 4.17 13.98
C ALA A 57 12.02 4.96 15.04
N THR A 58 11.67 6.23 15.30
CA THR A 58 12.36 7.11 16.24
C THR A 58 11.62 7.30 17.56
N THR A 59 10.40 6.79 17.68
CA THR A 59 9.56 6.96 18.88
C THR A 59 9.36 5.62 19.60
N PRO A 60 9.78 5.49 20.86
CA PRO A 60 9.66 4.25 21.65
C PRO A 60 8.22 3.72 21.79
N THR A 61 7.22 4.55 21.55
CA THR A 61 5.80 4.26 21.76
C THR A 61 5.07 3.73 20.52
N THR A 62 5.70 3.82 19.34
CA THR A 62 5.05 3.44 18.09
C THR A 62 5.21 1.95 17.78
N CYS A 63 6.20 1.58 17.04
CA CYS A 63 6.42 0.18 16.68
C CYS A 63 7.73 -0.38 17.24
N GLY A 64 8.40 0.35 18.10
CA GLY A 64 9.73 -0.01 18.55
C GLY A 64 9.85 -0.45 20.01
N LEU A 65 9.20 0.23 20.94
CA LEU A 65 9.34 -0.06 22.38
C LEU A 65 8.10 0.45 23.11
N SER A 66 7.40 -0.42 23.82
CA SER A 66 6.40 0.04 24.81
C SER A 66 7.11 0.76 25.96
N PRO A 67 6.62 1.94 26.41
CA PRO A 67 7.19 2.61 27.57
C PRO A 67 7.02 1.81 28.87
N GLN A 68 6.19 0.76 28.87
CA GLN A 68 5.99 -0.14 30.01
C GLN A 68 5.60 -1.53 29.52
N PRO A 69 6.56 -2.36 29.02
CA PRO A 69 6.29 -3.77 28.86
C PRO A 69 6.02 -4.37 30.25
N PRO A 70 5.05 -5.29 30.43
CA PRO A 70 5.03 -6.13 31.59
C PRO A 70 6.41 -6.77 31.73
N SER A 71 6.94 -6.82 32.93
CA SER A 71 8.34 -7.14 33.29
C SER A 71 8.89 -8.47 32.74
N THR A 72 8.09 -9.20 31.97
CA THR A 72 8.42 -10.51 31.37
C THR A 72 8.63 -10.48 29.85
N LEU A 73 8.38 -9.37 29.14
CA LEU A 73 8.48 -9.27 27.67
C LEU A 73 9.49 -8.21 27.26
N LYS A 74 10.74 -8.61 27.13
CA LYS A 74 11.82 -7.84 26.44
C LYS A 74 11.76 -8.08 24.92
N ALA A 75 10.62 -7.94 24.28
CA ALA A 75 10.54 -8.06 22.83
C ALA A 75 10.39 -6.64 22.23
N ALA A 76 11.26 -6.32 21.29
CA ALA A 76 11.07 -5.20 20.37
C ALA A 76 9.79 -5.46 19.58
N PHE A 77 8.81 -4.58 19.69
CA PHE A 77 7.51 -4.75 19.04
C PHE A 77 7.58 -4.19 17.62
N GLY A 78 7.45 -5.06 16.62
CA GLY A 78 7.40 -4.67 15.23
C GLY A 78 6.07 -4.03 14.84
N CYS A 79 6.08 -3.25 13.76
CA CYS A 79 4.88 -2.95 13.00
C CYS A 79 4.49 -4.17 12.16
N ASP A 80 3.18 -4.35 11.98
CA ASP A 80 2.61 -5.46 11.21
C ASP A 80 1.85 -5.00 9.97
N ALA A 81 1.34 -3.76 9.95
CA ALA A 81 0.57 -3.25 8.83
C ALA A 81 0.54 -1.71 8.76
N ILE A 82 0.16 -1.18 7.61
CA ILE A 82 -0.08 0.23 7.34
C ILE A 82 -1.41 0.40 6.60
N ALA A 83 -2.18 1.43 6.95
CA ALA A 83 -3.34 1.85 6.18
C ALA A 83 -3.35 3.37 6.01
N SER A 84 -3.66 3.83 4.80
CA SER A 84 -3.84 5.25 4.50
C SER A 84 -5.24 5.73 4.85
N THR A 85 -5.37 7.04 5.15
CA THR A 85 -6.67 7.69 5.15
C THR A 85 -7.22 7.78 3.71
N PRO A 86 -8.56 7.76 3.51
CA PRO A 86 -9.16 7.90 2.18
C PRO A 86 -8.80 9.23 1.48
N SER A 87 -8.50 10.26 2.27
CA SER A 87 -8.05 11.57 1.75
C SER A 87 -6.57 11.61 1.38
N GLY A 88 -5.79 10.55 1.69
CA GLY A 88 -4.35 10.51 1.48
C GLY A 88 -3.53 11.49 2.33
N ASN A 89 -4.14 12.17 3.31
CA ASN A 89 -3.47 13.18 4.13
C ASN A 89 -2.89 12.62 5.44
N GLY A 90 -2.85 11.30 5.59
CA GLY A 90 -2.29 10.59 6.74
C GLY A 90 -2.35 9.08 6.59
N TYR A 91 -1.78 8.39 7.57
CA TYR A 91 -1.80 6.93 7.67
C TYR A 91 -1.67 6.47 9.12
N TRP A 92 -2.05 5.23 9.36
CA TRP A 92 -1.83 4.52 10.61
C TRP A 92 -0.81 3.41 10.42
N LEU A 93 0.05 3.23 11.41
CA LEU A 93 0.88 2.04 11.57
C LEU A 93 0.29 1.17 12.69
N LEU A 94 0.06 -0.10 12.41
CA LEU A 94 -0.43 -1.08 13.37
C LEU A 94 0.73 -1.87 13.94
N ASN A 95 0.78 -2.04 15.26
CA ASN A 95 1.70 -2.96 15.92
C ASN A 95 1.00 -4.21 16.46
N ALA A 96 1.79 -5.25 16.79
CA ALA A 96 1.32 -6.55 17.28
C ALA A 96 0.43 -6.48 18.54
N TYR A 97 0.43 -5.35 19.27
CA TYR A 97 -0.27 -5.18 20.56
C TYR A 97 -1.54 -4.34 20.46
N ARG A 98 -2.16 -4.22 19.29
CA ARG A 98 -3.40 -3.47 19.07
C ARG A 98 -3.25 -1.94 19.10
N TRP A 99 -2.04 -1.40 19.06
CA TRP A 99 -1.85 0.04 18.97
C TRP A 99 -1.69 0.43 17.51
N ALA A 100 -2.58 1.26 17.03
CA ALA A 100 -2.37 1.98 15.80
C ALA A 100 -1.77 3.35 16.17
N THR A 101 -0.75 3.77 15.45
CA THR A 101 -0.19 5.12 15.59
C THR A 101 -0.55 5.90 14.35
N ALA A 102 -1.15 7.08 14.55
CA ALA A 102 -1.58 7.96 13.49
C ALA A 102 -0.48 8.95 13.10
N PHE A 103 -0.37 9.22 11.82
CA PHE A 103 0.53 10.21 11.23
C PHE A 103 -0.24 11.12 10.27
N GLY A 104 0.17 12.39 10.18
CA GLY A 104 -0.54 13.39 9.40
C GLY A 104 -1.91 13.73 10.01
N HIS A 105 -2.95 13.71 9.19
CA HIS A 105 -4.33 13.98 9.62
C HIS A 105 -5.15 12.71 9.88
N ALA A 106 -4.50 11.56 10.06
CA ALA A 106 -5.17 10.35 10.50
C ALA A 106 -5.70 10.53 11.93
N GLY A 107 -6.92 10.03 12.23
CA GLY A 107 -7.53 10.14 13.55
C GLY A 107 -6.66 9.48 14.64
N GLN A 108 -6.44 10.18 15.77
CA GLN A 108 -5.58 9.69 16.85
C GLN A 108 -6.26 8.56 17.63
N PRO A 109 -5.68 7.36 17.73
CA PRO A 109 -6.31 6.20 18.35
C PRO A 109 -6.63 6.35 19.84
N ASP A 110 -5.88 7.17 20.59
CA ASP A 110 -6.10 7.49 21.99
C ASP A 110 -7.29 8.43 22.23
N GLN A 111 -7.72 9.15 21.19
CA GLN A 111 -8.87 10.05 21.20
C GLN A 111 -10.14 9.39 20.61
N ILE A 112 -9.98 8.29 19.91
CA ILE A 112 -11.07 7.53 19.29
C ILE A 112 -11.27 6.21 20.05
N GLY A 113 -12.44 6.02 20.68
CA GLY A 113 -12.76 4.77 21.37
C GLY A 113 -12.76 3.57 20.42
N CYS A 114 -12.38 2.41 20.91
CA CYS A 114 -12.46 1.15 20.15
C CYS A 114 -13.52 0.22 20.72
N THR A 115 -14.26 -0.46 19.85
CA THR A 115 -15.32 -1.43 20.18
C THR A 115 -14.98 -2.82 19.63
N GLY A 116 -15.54 -3.88 20.20
CA GLY A 116 -15.29 -5.25 19.75
C GLY A 116 -14.07 -5.92 20.36
N LEU A 117 -13.54 -5.38 21.48
CA LEU A 117 -12.34 -5.91 22.13
C LEU A 117 -12.50 -7.29 22.76
N ASN A 118 -13.74 -7.75 22.98
CA ASN A 118 -14.02 -9.05 23.58
C ASN A 118 -13.79 -10.19 22.58
N GLY A 119 -12.96 -11.17 22.96
CA GLY A 119 -12.62 -12.32 22.10
C GLY A 119 -11.57 -12.05 21.04
N ALA A 120 -10.97 -10.86 21.04
CA ALA A 120 -9.88 -10.50 20.13
C ALA A 120 -8.55 -11.10 20.64
N GLU A 121 -8.38 -12.39 20.41
CA GLU A 121 -7.14 -13.15 20.65
C GLU A 121 -6.38 -13.34 19.33
N GLY A 122 -5.06 -13.52 19.42
CA GLY A 122 -4.20 -13.71 18.25
C GLY A 122 -3.41 -12.47 17.87
N SER A 123 -2.57 -12.60 16.85
CA SER A 123 -1.80 -11.51 16.27
C SER A 123 -2.69 -10.65 15.39
N TRP A 124 -2.49 -9.33 15.42
CA TRP A 124 -3.17 -8.41 14.52
C TRP A 124 -2.49 -8.44 13.16
N THR A 125 -3.26 -8.67 12.12
CA THR A 125 -2.76 -8.95 10.77
C THR A 125 -3.31 -8.01 9.71
N GLY A 126 -4.31 -7.20 10.04
CA GLY A 126 -4.92 -6.30 9.08
C GLY A 126 -5.43 -5.02 9.71
N ILE A 127 -5.32 -3.93 8.96
CA ILE A 127 -5.91 -2.63 9.27
C ILE A 127 -6.57 -2.08 8.01
N ALA A 128 -7.77 -1.51 8.15
CA ALA A 128 -8.46 -0.84 7.06
C ALA A 128 -9.10 0.46 7.57
N SER A 129 -8.94 1.54 6.81
CA SER A 129 -9.55 2.83 7.12
C SER A 129 -11.07 2.78 7.01
N SER A 130 -11.78 3.55 7.86
CA SER A 130 -13.17 3.91 7.60
C SER A 130 -13.28 4.78 6.33
N THR A 131 -14.49 4.92 5.80
CA THR A 131 -14.72 5.71 4.59
C THR A 131 -14.51 7.21 4.80
N THR A 132 -14.59 7.70 6.04
CA THR A 132 -14.36 9.11 6.41
C THR A 132 -12.89 9.39 6.69
N GLY A 133 -12.11 8.38 7.16
CA GLY A 133 -10.75 8.53 7.66
C GLY A 133 -10.67 8.95 9.13
N ASP A 134 -11.80 9.01 9.84
CA ASP A 134 -11.87 9.33 11.28
C ASP A 134 -11.81 8.07 12.15
N GLY A 135 -11.73 6.89 11.52
CA GLY A 135 -11.63 5.61 12.19
C GLY A 135 -10.96 4.54 11.34
N PHE A 136 -10.80 3.37 11.95
CA PHE A 136 -10.22 2.20 11.27
C PHE A 136 -10.75 0.90 11.89
N LEU A 137 -10.70 -0.16 11.11
CA LEU A 137 -10.94 -1.53 11.53
C LEU A 137 -9.61 -2.26 11.71
N LEU A 138 -9.55 -3.14 12.70
CA LEU A 138 -8.45 -4.07 12.91
C LEU A 138 -8.97 -5.50 12.81
N ALA A 139 -8.22 -6.36 12.13
CA ALA A 139 -8.47 -7.80 12.09
C ALA A 139 -7.33 -8.57 12.72
N SER A 140 -7.65 -9.60 13.50
CA SER A 140 -6.66 -10.51 14.07
C SER A 140 -6.61 -11.83 13.29
N SER A 141 -5.54 -12.59 13.50
CA SER A 141 -5.31 -13.88 12.82
C SER A 141 -6.41 -14.92 13.07
N ASN A 142 -7.14 -14.85 14.19
CA ASN A 142 -8.31 -15.69 14.47
C ASN A 142 -9.62 -15.13 13.90
N GLY A 143 -9.55 -14.00 13.17
CA GLY A 143 -10.69 -13.36 12.55
C GLY A 143 -11.56 -12.52 13.48
N ALA A 144 -11.10 -12.16 14.69
CA ALA A 144 -11.75 -11.13 15.49
C ALA A 144 -11.57 -9.77 14.82
N VAL A 145 -12.59 -8.91 14.92
CA VAL A 145 -12.57 -7.56 14.36
C VAL A 145 -12.86 -6.53 15.44
N VAL A 146 -12.08 -5.46 15.43
CA VAL A 146 -12.22 -4.29 16.32
C VAL A 146 -12.43 -3.06 15.46
N GLY A 147 -13.42 -2.26 15.81
CA GLY A 147 -13.65 -0.95 15.20
C GLY A 147 -13.20 0.17 16.13
N CYS A 148 -12.49 1.14 15.61
CA CYS A 148 -12.03 2.33 16.32
C CYS A 148 -12.54 3.59 15.62
N GLY A 149 -12.92 4.61 16.39
CA GLY A 149 -13.52 5.82 15.87
C GLY A 149 -14.91 5.58 15.28
N ASP A 150 -15.12 6.03 14.06
CA ASP A 150 -16.39 5.87 13.34
C ASP A 150 -16.48 4.56 12.53
N ALA A 151 -15.49 3.68 12.67
CA ALA A 151 -15.49 2.37 12.01
C ALA A 151 -16.29 1.34 12.81
N ASP A 152 -17.45 0.95 12.29
CA ASP A 152 -18.29 -0.06 12.91
C ASP A 152 -17.85 -1.49 12.54
N PRO A 153 -17.63 -2.40 13.52
CA PRO A 153 -17.41 -3.81 13.24
C PRO A 153 -18.78 -4.47 12.93
N TYR A 154 -18.90 -5.07 11.73
CA TYR A 154 -20.10 -5.78 11.26
C TYR A 154 -20.06 -7.29 11.55
N GLY A 155 -19.17 -7.75 12.42
CA GLY A 155 -18.97 -9.14 12.79
C GLY A 155 -17.52 -9.60 12.64
N GLY A 156 -17.28 -10.86 12.90
CA GLY A 156 -15.96 -11.49 12.84
C GLY A 156 -16.06 -13.00 12.90
N LEU A 157 -14.91 -13.65 12.94
CA LEU A 157 -14.78 -15.11 12.89
C LEU A 157 -14.19 -15.70 14.18
N SER A 158 -14.07 -14.93 15.26
CA SER A 158 -13.44 -15.36 16.52
C SER A 158 -14.06 -16.60 17.16
N SER A 159 -15.34 -16.88 16.86
CA SER A 159 -16.05 -18.09 17.29
C SER A 159 -16.08 -19.22 16.24
N THR A 160 -15.40 -19.01 15.10
CA THR A 160 -15.37 -19.95 13.97
C THR A 160 -14.01 -20.62 13.90
N THR A 161 -13.98 -21.95 13.76
CA THR A 161 -12.73 -22.67 13.47
C THR A 161 -12.34 -22.39 12.02
N LEU A 162 -11.22 -21.68 11.82
CA LEU A 162 -10.66 -21.39 10.51
C LEU A 162 -9.68 -22.48 10.09
N ASN A 163 -9.65 -22.82 8.79
CA ASN A 163 -8.65 -23.72 8.22
C ASN A 163 -7.26 -23.06 8.16
N ALA A 164 -7.24 -21.73 8.01
CA ALA A 164 -6.02 -20.94 7.92
C ALA A 164 -6.22 -19.57 8.59
N PRO A 165 -5.16 -18.95 9.13
CA PRO A 165 -5.28 -17.65 9.79
C PRO A 165 -5.67 -16.55 8.82
N VAL A 166 -6.43 -15.56 9.31
CA VAL A 166 -6.65 -14.29 8.60
C VAL A 166 -5.31 -13.54 8.50
N VAL A 167 -5.03 -13.01 7.32
CA VAL A 167 -3.76 -12.32 6.99
C VAL A 167 -3.96 -10.89 6.49
N GLY A 168 -5.21 -10.47 6.25
CA GLY A 168 -5.49 -9.13 5.78
C GLY A 168 -6.98 -8.82 5.73
N MET A 169 -7.29 -7.54 5.55
CA MET A 169 -8.65 -7.05 5.37
C MET A 169 -8.68 -5.85 4.41
N ALA A 170 -9.84 -5.60 3.81
CA ALA A 170 -10.10 -4.41 3.02
C ALA A 170 -11.52 -3.91 3.33
N ALA A 171 -11.66 -2.61 3.63
CA ALA A 171 -12.96 -1.97 3.76
C ALA A 171 -13.60 -1.79 2.39
N THR A 172 -14.94 -1.83 2.35
CA THR A 172 -15.68 -1.48 1.14
C THR A 172 -15.69 0.03 0.95
N PRO A 173 -15.34 0.56 -0.24
CA PRO A 173 -15.25 2.01 -0.44
C PRO A 173 -16.60 2.75 -0.42
N ARG A 174 -17.72 2.07 -0.68
CA ARG A 174 -19.02 2.71 -0.93
C ARG A 174 -20.14 2.25 -0.04
N VAL A 175 -20.00 1.09 0.60
CA VAL A 175 -21.03 0.50 1.45
C VAL A 175 -20.43 0.15 2.81
N LYS A 176 -21.29 0.05 3.83
CA LYS A 176 -20.83 -0.30 5.17
C LYS A 176 -20.51 -1.79 5.26
N GLY A 177 -19.23 -2.14 5.20
CA GLY A 177 -18.77 -3.51 5.24
C GLY A 177 -17.28 -3.66 4.95
N TYR A 178 -16.80 -4.88 4.99
CA TYR A 178 -15.41 -5.22 4.71
C TYR A 178 -15.27 -6.70 4.33
N TRP A 179 -14.14 -7.00 3.73
CA TRP A 179 -13.68 -8.36 3.49
C TRP A 179 -12.50 -8.68 4.38
N MET A 180 -12.39 -9.94 4.80
CA MET A 180 -11.18 -10.51 5.38
C MET A 180 -10.70 -11.64 4.48
N VAL A 181 -9.39 -11.81 4.39
CA VAL A 181 -8.76 -12.90 3.64
C VAL A 181 -7.89 -13.75 4.57
N ALA A 182 -8.02 -15.07 4.44
CA ALA A 182 -7.15 -16.04 5.11
C ALA A 182 -5.97 -16.46 4.22
N SER A 183 -4.91 -17.00 4.81
CA SER A 183 -3.70 -17.40 4.07
C SER A 183 -3.90 -18.53 3.07
N ASP A 184 -5.00 -19.31 3.18
CA ASP A 184 -5.43 -20.29 2.17
C ASP A 184 -6.23 -19.66 1.02
N GLY A 185 -6.40 -18.34 1.03
CA GLY A 185 -7.16 -17.58 0.05
C GLY A 185 -8.67 -17.59 0.28
N GLY A 186 -9.15 -18.12 1.42
CA GLY A 186 -10.54 -17.97 1.84
C GLY A 186 -10.90 -16.51 2.07
N VAL A 187 -12.02 -16.04 1.52
CA VAL A 187 -12.53 -14.68 1.69
C VAL A 187 -13.83 -14.70 2.46
N PHE A 188 -13.97 -13.80 3.42
CA PHE A 188 -15.14 -13.64 4.28
C PHE A 188 -15.66 -12.21 4.16
N SER A 189 -16.98 -12.07 3.90
CA SER A 189 -17.65 -10.79 3.71
C SER A 189 -18.49 -10.44 4.94
N PHE A 190 -18.41 -9.19 5.39
CA PHE A 190 -19.14 -8.69 6.54
C PHE A 190 -19.89 -7.38 6.21
N GLY A 191 -21.02 -7.17 6.90
CA GLY A 191 -21.88 -6.03 6.64
C GLY A 191 -22.52 -6.13 5.25
N ALA A 192 -22.51 -5.04 4.50
CA ALA A 192 -23.02 -4.98 3.13
C ALA A 192 -21.98 -5.33 2.05
N ALA A 193 -20.82 -5.87 2.42
CA ALA A 193 -19.77 -6.26 1.47
C ALA A 193 -20.21 -7.48 0.63
N PRO A 194 -20.33 -7.37 -0.70
CA PRO A 194 -20.68 -8.50 -1.55
C PRO A 194 -19.55 -9.54 -1.61
N PHE A 195 -19.90 -10.81 -1.70
CA PHE A 195 -18.91 -11.87 -1.95
C PHE A 195 -18.73 -12.06 -3.46
N TYR A 196 -17.50 -11.96 -3.95
CA TYR A 196 -17.16 -12.09 -5.36
C TYR A 196 -16.40 -13.39 -5.70
N GLY A 197 -16.00 -14.16 -4.69
CA GLY A 197 -15.28 -15.42 -4.84
C GLY A 197 -14.08 -15.52 -3.91
N SER A 198 -13.44 -16.67 -3.89
CA SER A 198 -12.27 -16.94 -3.06
C SER A 198 -11.40 -18.05 -3.65
N MET A 199 -10.17 -18.18 -3.15
CA MET A 199 -9.30 -19.32 -3.42
C MET A 199 -9.40 -20.41 -2.35
N GLY A 200 -10.23 -20.21 -1.32
CA GLY A 200 -10.44 -21.19 -0.26
C GLY A 200 -10.81 -22.58 -0.81
N GLY A 201 -10.09 -23.61 -0.38
CA GLY A 201 -10.24 -24.98 -0.90
C GLY A 201 -9.48 -25.26 -2.20
N THR A 202 -8.85 -24.26 -2.82
CA THR A 202 -7.96 -24.43 -3.97
C THR A 202 -6.52 -24.56 -3.47
N ARG A 203 -5.77 -25.53 -4.00
CA ARG A 203 -4.34 -25.62 -3.70
C ARG A 203 -3.60 -24.46 -4.32
N LEU A 204 -2.93 -23.66 -3.49
CA LEU A 204 -2.07 -22.56 -3.90
C LEU A 204 -0.60 -23.00 -3.84
N ASP A 205 0.24 -22.46 -4.72
CA ASP A 205 1.69 -22.68 -4.70
C ASP A 205 2.35 -21.90 -3.54
N ALA A 206 1.76 -20.77 -3.16
CA ALA A 206 2.20 -19.94 -2.03
C ALA A 206 0.99 -19.37 -1.26
N PRO A 207 1.13 -19.11 0.06
CA PRO A 207 0.04 -18.56 0.86
C PRO A 207 -0.32 -17.14 0.41
N VAL A 208 -1.60 -16.79 0.49
CA VAL A 208 -2.08 -15.41 0.37
C VAL A 208 -1.55 -14.60 1.56
N VAL A 209 -1.13 -13.35 1.29
CA VAL A 209 -0.55 -12.43 2.29
C VAL A 209 -1.28 -11.09 2.37
N GLY A 210 -2.24 -10.83 1.48
CA GLY A 210 -3.01 -9.59 1.51
C GLY A 210 -4.08 -9.51 0.45
N MET A 211 -4.85 -8.42 0.51
CA MET A 211 -5.90 -8.11 -0.46
C MET A 211 -6.02 -6.60 -0.66
N ALA A 212 -6.58 -6.20 -1.80
CA ALA A 212 -7.00 -4.83 -2.08
C ALA A 212 -8.36 -4.81 -2.76
N ALA A 213 -9.22 -3.86 -2.36
CA ALA A 213 -10.52 -3.65 -3.00
C ALA A 213 -10.38 -2.82 -4.28
N THR A 214 -11.28 -3.01 -5.26
CA THR A 214 -11.46 -2.05 -6.35
C THR A 214 -12.05 -0.74 -5.81
N PRO A 215 -11.72 0.44 -6.38
CA PRO A 215 -12.21 1.73 -5.87
C PRO A 215 -13.72 1.89 -5.91
N ASP A 216 -14.40 1.15 -6.77
CA ASP A 216 -15.87 1.12 -6.84
C ASP A 216 -16.51 0.07 -5.92
N GLY A 217 -15.70 -0.79 -5.29
CA GLY A 217 -16.14 -1.82 -4.35
C GLY A 217 -16.86 -3.01 -4.99
N LYS A 218 -16.70 -3.21 -6.32
CA LYS A 218 -17.34 -4.33 -7.03
C LYS A 218 -16.41 -5.51 -7.28
N GLY A 219 -15.20 -5.47 -6.73
CA GLY A 219 -14.24 -6.53 -6.82
C GLY A 219 -13.10 -6.37 -5.82
N TYR A 220 -12.20 -7.31 -5.83
CA TYR A 220 -10.95 -7.28 -5.07
C TYR A 220 -9.89 -8.19 -5.70
N TRP A 221 -8.65 -7.87 -5.38
CA TRP A 221 -7.49 -8.70 -5.68
C TRP A 221 -6.99 -9.36 -4.41
N LEU A 222 -6.50 -10.60 -4.52
CA LEU A 222 -5.69 -11.26 -3.51
C LEU A 222 -4.27 -11.40 -4.03
N VAL A 223 -3.28 -11.26 -3.16
CA VAL A 223 -1.87 -11.45 -3.49
C VAL A 223 -1.27 -12.57 -2.65
N ALA A 224 -0.54 -13.49 -3.28
CA ALA A 224 0.23 -14.53 -2.62
C ALA A 224 1.70 -14.10 -2.40
N SER A 225 2.40 -14.78 -1.49
CA SER A 225 3.78 -14.45 -1.14
C SER A 225 4.80 -14.66 -2.25
N ASP A 226 4.49 -15.46 -3.27
CA ASP A 226 5.25 -15.61 -4.52
C ASP A 226 4.95 -14.50 -5.55
N GLY A 227 4.04 -13.57 -5.20
CA GLY A 227 3.58 -12.50 -6.06
C GLY A 227 2.49 -12.91 -7.05
N GLY A 228 1.91 -14.09 -6.91
CA GLY A 228 0.69 -14.50 -7.61
C GLY A 228 -0.47 -13.58 -7.24
N VAL A 229 -1.28 -13.17 -8.23
CA VAL A 229 -2.44 -12.30 -8.05
C VAL A 229 -3.69 -13.00 -8.53
N PHE A 230 -4.76 -12.94 -7.74
CA PHE A 230 -6.07 -13.49 -8.06
C PHE A 230 -7.10 -12.37 -8.06
N SER A 231 -7.90 -12.27 -9.12
CA SER A 231 -8.91 -11.23 -9.33
C SER A 231 -10.31 -11.78 -9.16
N PHE A 232 -11.17 -11.04 -8.44
CA PHE A 232 -12.56 -11.42 -8.19
C PHE A 232 -13.50 -10.24 -8.41
N GLY A 233 -14.73 -10.54 -8.87
CA GLY A 233 -15.69 -9.52 -9.25
C GLY A 233 -15.26 -8.81 -10.53
N ASP A 234 -15.34 -7.50 -10.56
CA ASP A 234 -14.92 -6.68 -11.69
C ASP A 234 -13.43 -6.23 -11.61
N ALA A 235 -12.66 -6.78 -10.67
CA ALA A 235 -11.23 -6.47 -10.53
C ALA A 235 -10.42 -6.97 -11.75
N PRO A 236 -9.86 -6.09 -12.60
CA PRO A 236 -9.11 -6.51 -13.76
C PRO A 236 -7.76 -7.13 -13.37
N PHE A 237 -7.31 -8.14 -14.10
CA PHE A 237 -5.97 -8.69 -13.91
C PHE A 237 -4.96 -7.89 -14.74
N TYR A 238 -4.00 -7.26 -14.07
CA TYR A 238 -2.96 -6.45 -14.71
C TYR A 238 -1.60 -7.15 -14.80
N GLY A 239 -1.47 -8.32 -14.21
CA GLY A 239 -0.23 -9.11 -14.17
C GLY A 239 0.15 -9.58 -12.77
N SER A 240 1.18 -10.40 -12.68
CA SER A 240 1.66 -10.95 -11.41
C SER A 240 3.14 -11.29 -11.47
N MET A 241 3.74 -11.56 -10.30
CA MET A 241 5.08 -12.13 -10.20
C MET A 241 5.05 -13.66 -10.02
N GLY A 242 3.86 -14.27 -9.96
CA GLY A 242 3.71 -15.71 -9.82
C GLY A 242 4.52 -16.48 -10.87
N GLY A 243 5.29 -17.47 -10.41
CA GLY A 243 6.20 -18.23 -11.28
C GLY A 243 7.55 -17.55 -11.60
N MET A 244 7.75 -16.31 -11.14
CA MET A 244 9.02 -15.59 -11.26
C MET A 244 9.87 -15.79 -9.99
N HIS A 245 11.19 -15.83 -10.16
CA HIS A 245 12.09 -15.85 -9.00
C HIS A 245 12.15 -14.47 -8.36
N LEU A 246 11.74 -14.36 -7.09
CA LEU A 246 11.82 -13.16 -6.27
C LEU A 246 13.00 -13.27 -5.29
N ASN A 247 13.71 -12.16 -5.05
CA ASN A 247 14.76 -12.11 -4.01
C ASN A 247 14.18 -12.21 -2.60
N ALA A 248 12.95 -11.71 -2.42
CA ALA A 248 12.22 -11.77 -1.16
C ALA A 248 10.73 -11.95 -1.43
N PRO A 249 9.97 -12.59 -0.52
CA PRO A 249 8.54 -12.79 -0.70
C PRO A 249 7.79 -11.45 -0.72
N VAL A 250 6.67 -11.40 -1.47
CA VAL A 250 5.69 -10.32 -1.39
C VAL A 250 5.03 -10.36 -0.01
N VAL A 251 4.77 -9.18 0.55
CA VAL A 251 4.17 -8.98 1.88
C VAL A 251 2.85 -8.20 1.83
N GLY A 252 2.50 -7.63 0.69
CA GLY A 252 1.25 -6.90 0.53
C GLY A 252 1.08 -6.30 -0.84
N MET A 253 -0.11 -5.76 -1.07
CA MET A 253 -0.48 -5.05 -2.29
C MET A 253 -1.29 -3.79 -1.98
N ALA A 254 -1.27 -2.84 -2.91
CA ALA A 254 -2.09 -1.64 -2.87
C ALA A 254 -2.61 -1.33 -4.27
N ALA A 255 -3.91 -1.06 -4.41
CA ALA A 255 -4.51 -0.66 -5.68
C ALA A 255 -4.25 0.83 -5.95
N THR A 256 -4.19 1.23 -7.24
CA THR A 256 -4.23 2.63 -7.62
C THR A 256 -5.60 3.23 -7.31
N PRO A 257 -5.69 4.56 -7.03
CA PRO A 257 -6.96 5.20 -6.67
C PRO A 257 -8.04 5.14 -7.78
N ASP A 258 -7.63 5.04 -9.03
CA ASP A 258 -8.49 4.86 -10.20
C ASP A 258 -8.86 3.40 -10.48
N GLY A 259 -8.15 2.45 -9.84
CA GLY A 259 -8.34 1.01 -10.06
C GLY A 259 -7.72 0.48 -11.35
N GLU A 260 -6.93 1.29 -12.05
CA GLU A 260 -6.30 0.90 -13.33
C GLU A 260 -4.96 0.17 -13.16
N GLY A 261 -4.58 -0.13 -11.91
CA GLY A 261 -3.36 -0.87 -11.60
C GLY A 261 -3.22 -1.17 -10.11
N TYR A 262 -2.09 -1.79 -9.77
CA TYR A 262 -1.70 -2.07 -8.39
C TYR A 262 -0.19 -2.22 -8.24
N TRP A 263 0.28 -2.05 -7.02
CA TRP A 263 1.66 -2.33 -6.61
C TRP A 263 1.71 -3.56 -5.72
N LEU A 264 2.76 -4.34 -5.87
CA LEU A 264 3.13 -5.39 -4.92
C LEU A 264 4.41 -4.96 -4.22
N ALA A 265 4.45 -5.09 -2.89
CA ALA A 265 5.64 -4.81 -2.09
C ALA A 265 6.27 -6.11 -1.60
N ALA A 266 7.58 -6.25 -1.79
CA ALA A 266 8.35 -7.37 -1.27
C ALA A 266 8.99 -7.02 0.08
N LYS A 267 9.32 -8.05 0.85
CA LYS A 267 9.91 -7.96 2.19
C LYS A 267 11.24 -7.21 2.22
N ASP A 268 12.01 -7.24 1.13
CA ASP A 268 13.27 -6.50 0.95
C ASP A 268 13.07 -5.05 0.48
N GLY A 269 11.80 -4.60 0.39
CA GLY A 269 11.43 -3.27 -0.06
C GLY A 269 11.35 -3.11 -1.58
N GLY A 270 11.50 -4.18 -2.34
CA GLY A 270 11.21 -4.19 -3.77
C GLY A 270 9.74 -3.86 -4.03
N VAL A 271 9.45 -3.09 -5.08
CA VAL A 271 8.10 -2.77 -5.53
C VAL A 271 7.93 -3.17 -6.98
N PHE A 272 6.83 -3.82 -7.28
CA PHE A 272 6.43 -4.22 -8.63
C PHE A 272 5.14 -3.50 -8.99
N SER A 273 5.13 -2.81 -10.13
CA SER A 273 3.99 -2.05 -10.65
C SER A 273 3.31 -2.80 -11.78
N PHE A 274 1.98 -2.85 -11.76
CA PHE A 274 1.17 -3.50 -12.78
C PHE A 274 0.03 -2.60 -13.25
N GLY A 275 -0.35 -2.74 -14.53
CA GLY A 275 -1.33 -1.86 -15.14
C GLY A 275 -0.81 -0.44 -15.29
N ALA A 276 -1.65 0.54 -14.99
CA ALA A 276 -1.29 1.96 -15.02
C ALA A 276 -0.62 2.46 -13.74
N ALA A 277 -0.29 1.56 -12.78
CA ALA A 277 0.36 1.94 -11.53
C ALA A 277 1.77 2.51 -11.79
N PRO A 278 2.06 3.80 -11.49
CA PRO A 278 3.37 4.39 -11.75
C PRO A 278 4.41 3.80 -10.77
N PHE A 279 5.62 3.55 -11.26
CA PHE A 279 6.73 3.20 -10.40
C PHE A 279 7.40 4.48 -9.87
N GLU A 280 7.22 4.74 -8.58
CA GLU A 280 7.75 5.95 -7.91
C GLU A 280 9.07 5.67 -7.15
N GLY A 281 9.52 4.42 -7.12
CA GLY A 281 10.76 4.00 -6.46
C GLY A 281 10.59 2.78 -5.56
N SER A 282 11.68 2.32 -4.98
CA SER A 282 11.68 1.16 -4.08
C SER A 282 12.88 1.20 -3.12
N MET A 283 12.81 0.36 -2.08
CA MET A 283 13.96 0.08 -1.21
C MET A 283 14.72 -1.19 -1.64
N GLY A 284 14.27 -1.86 -2.71
CA GLY A 284 14.93 -3.06 -3.23
C GLY A 284 16.42 -2.83 -3.51
N GLY A 285 17.27 -3.71 -2.99
CA GLY A 285 18.72 -3.57 -3.07
C GLY A 285 19.34 -2.56 -2.07
N THR A 286 18.53 -1.86 -1.28
CA THR A 286 19.01 -0.95 -0.23
C THR A 286 19.04 -1.68 1.11
N ARG A 287 20.10 -1.49 1.90
CA ARG A 287 20.18 -2.07 3.25
C ARG A 287 19.18 -1.34 4.16
N MET A 288 18.15 -2.03 4.61
CA MET A 288 17.19 -1.57 5.60
C MET A 288 17.50 -2.14 6.98
N ASN A 289 17.10 -1.45 8.06
CA ASN A 289 17.24 -1.93 9.44
C ASN A 289 16.23 -3.05 9.75
N ALA A 290 15.07 -3.02 9.10
CA ALA A 290 13.99 -3.98 9.28
C ALA A 290 13.30 -4.29 7.94
N PRO A 291 12.69 -5.47 7.79
CA PRO A 291 11.96 -5.81 6.58
C PRO A 291 10.70 -4.96 6.41
N VAL A 292 10.26 -4.78 5.16
CA VAL A 292 8.94 -4.21 4.85
C VAL A 292 7.86 -5.20 5.27
N VAL A 293 6.76 -4.68 5.83
CA VAL A 293 5.58 -5.42 6.32
C VAL A 293 4.29 -5.03 5.62
N GLY A 294 4.28 -3.90 4.87
CA GLY A 294 3.07 -3.47 4.17
C GLY A 294 3.31 -2.29 3.25
N ILE A 295 2.31 -2.05 2.41
CA ILE A 295 2.22 -0.94 1.46
C ILE A 295 0.84 -0.30 1.56
N ALA A 296 0.76 1.03 1.48
CA ALA A 296 -0.49 1.77 1.41
C ALA A 296 -0.44 2.82 0.30
N THR A 297 -1.55 3.02 -0.37
CA THR A 297 -1.69 3.98 -1.48
C THR A 297 -1.84 5.40 -0.96
N PHE A 298 -1.14 6.34 -1.57
CA PHE A 298 -1.44 7.76 -1.51
C PHE A 298 -2.39 8.14 -2.65
N ALA A 299 -3.53 8.70 -2.29
CA ALA A 299 -4.48 9.31 -3.20
C ALA A 299 -4.80 10.70 -2.69
N PRO A 300 -4.33 11.78 -3.35
CA PRO A 300 -4.77 13.11 -2.98
C PRO A 300 -6.28 13.23 -3.23
N SER A 301 -7.03 13.66 -2.22
CA SER A 301 -8.44 13.98 -2.42
C SER A 301 -8.53 15.15 -3.39
N PHE A 302 -8.99 14.91 -4.60
CA PHE A 302 -9.53 15.98 -5.42
C PHE A 302 -10.79 16.50 -4.71
N ARG A 303 -10.66 17.61 -3.98
CA ARG A 303 -11.85 18.40 -3.62
C ARG A 303 -12.34 19.03 -4.91
N GLY A 304 -13.37 18.43 -5.54
CA GLY A 304 -14.15 19.07 -6.58
C GLY A 304 -15.02 20.18 -5.98
#